data_28143a7ca65f365e579d842c240708ad
#
_entry.id   28143a7ca65f365e579d842c240708ad
#
_cell.length_a   1.000
_cell.length_b   1.000
_cell.length_c   1.000
_cell.angle_alpha   90.00
_cell.angle_beta   90.00
_cell.angle_gamma   90.00
#
_symmetry.space_group_name_H-M   'P 1'
#
loop_
_entity.id
_entity.type
_entity.pdbx_description
1 polymer ?
#
loop_
_entity_poly.entity_id
_entity_poly.type
_entity_poly.pdbx_seq_one_letter_code
_entity_poly.pdbx_strand_id
1 'polypeptide(L)'
;MKLASQEGLAPGRDLAEKLDNLAKYGYEGIEFWGSGLQNRQAEIIKATQNHQVKPSTICAGYGGCLVDGNKSERDLAMSDIKNLLSVAANIGAVGLIMVPVFGGLRINDLSPYKSARQLTEELLVTLLKELGDHAKEVASIVLVEPLNRYETRFINRLEQGVDICKRVNNPNVQIMADFFHMSIEEANIAESIKKAGSYIKHVHLADSTRLLPGYGHTDFKAGFAALNEIGFEHYMALECGVPGPAEIELPKSANYMKQWL
;
A
#
# COMPACT_ATOMS: atom_id res chain seq x y z
N MET A 1 -15.98 -3.62 -1.00
CA MET A 1 -14.57 -4.03 -0.74
C MET A 1 -14.21 -5.13 -1.72
N LYS A 2 -12.98 -5.17 -2.26
CA LYS A 2 -12.53 -6.13 -3.28
C LYS A 2 -11.26 -6.82 -2.80
N LEU A 3 -11.24 -8.16 -2.80
CA LEU A 3 -10.03 -8.91 -2.46
C LEU A 3 -9.02 -8.84 -3.60
N ALA A 4 -7.76 -8.63 -3.26
CA ALA A 4 -6.63 -8.67 -4.19
C ALA A 4 -5.48 -9.51 -3.61
N SER A 5 -4.49 -9.81 -4.42
CA SER A 5 -3.28 -10.51 -4.00
C SER A 5 -2.07 -9.92 -4.69
N GLN A 6 -0.93 -9.87 -4.01
CA GLN A 6 0.33 -9.61 -4.69
C GLN A 6 0.61 -10.69 -5.76
N GLU A 7 1.14 -10.28 -6.91
CA GLU A 7 1.47 -11.16 -8.03
C GLU A 7 2.38 -12.33 -7.61
N GLY A 8 3.30 -12.06 -6.68
CA GLY A 8 4.24 -13.06 -6.17
C GLY A 8 3.60 -14.19 -5.38
N LEU A 9 2.40 -14.01 -4.85
CA LEU A 9 1.64 -15.03 -4.12
C LEU A 9 0.75 -15.87 -5.04
N ALA A 10 0.37 -15.30 -6.19
CA ALA A 10 -0.53 -15.96 -7.12
C ALA A 10 0.15 -17.14 -7.82
N PRO A 11 -0.40 -18.37 -7.75
CA PRO A 11 0.13 -19.52 -8.46
C PRO A 11 -0.15 -19.38 -9.97
N GLY A 12 0.80 -19.78 -10.79
CA GLY A 12 0.72 -19.74 -12.25
C GLY A 12 2.09 -19.55 -12.87
N ARG A 13 2.27 -20.06 -14.11
CA ARG A 13 3.52 -20.00 -14.87
C ARG A 13 3.75 -18.64 -15.52
N ASP A 14 2.67 -17.96 -15.84
CA ASP A 14 2.64 -16.64 -16.45
C ASP A 14 1.52 -15.78 -15.87
N LEU A 15 1.43 -14.52 -16.29
CA LEU A 15 0.45 -13.58 -15.76
C LEU A 15 -0.99 -14.02 -16.07
N ALA A 16 -1.26 -14.60 -17.22
CA ALA A 16 -2.61 -15.03 -17.60
C ALA A 16 -3.10 -16.15 -16.68
N GLU A 17 -2.28 -17.18 -16.45
CA GLU A 17 -2.60 -18.28 -15.54
C GLU A 17 -2.77 -17.80 -14.07
N LYS A 18 -1.95 -16.83 -13.63
CA LYS A 18 -2.11 -16.20 -12.31
C LYS A 18 -3.45 -15.49 -12.17
N LEU A 19 -3.86 -14.72 -13.18
CA LEU A 19 -5.14 -14.03 -13.18
C LEU A 19 -6.32 -15.01 -13.15
N ASP A 20 -6.28 -16.07 -13.96
CA ASP A 20 -7.31 -17.12 -13.98
C ASP A 20 -7.43 -17.81 -12.63
N ASN A 21 -6.32 -18.14 -11.99
CA ASN A 21 -6.31 -18.75 -10.67
C ASN A 21 -6.83 -17.79 -9.59
N LEU A 22 -6.41 -16.53 -9.58
CA LEU A 22 -6.96 -15.52 -8.66
C LEU A 22 -8.47 -15.37 -8.82
N ALA A 23 -8.95 -15.29 -10.05
CA ALA A 23 -10.37 -15.22 -10.36
C ALA A 23 -11.14 -16.44 -9.81
N LYS A 24 -10.62 -17.64 -10.06
CA LYS A 24 -11.18 -18.91 -9.55
C LYS A 24 -11.25 -18.95 -8.02
N TYR A 25 -10.27 -18.35 -7.34
CA TYR A 25 -10.23 -18.29 -5.87
C TYR A 25 -11.10 -17.14 -5.31
N GLY A 26 -11.59 -16.26 -6.19
CA GLY A 26 -12.50 -15.19 -5.84
C GLY A 26 -11.82 -13.90 -5.42
N TYR A 27 -10.63 -13.66 -5.95
CA TYR A 27 -9.96 -12.37 -5.92
C TYR A 27 -10.38 -11.54 -7.15
N GLU A 28 -10.46 -10.23 -6.96
CA GLU A 28 -10.87 -9.27 -7.99
C GLU A 28 -9.72 -8.33 -8.39
N GLY A 29 -8.60 -8.37 -7.66
CA GLY A 29 -7.44 -7.54 -7.91
C GLY A 29 -6.12 -8.29 -7.86
N ILE A 30 -5.12 -7.72 -8.55
CA ILE A 30 -3.72 -8.13 -8.50
C ILE A 30 -2.86 -6.91 -8.23
N GLU A 31 -1.93 -7.02 -7.28
CA GLU A 31 -0.96 -5.98 -6.94
C GLU A 31 0.41 -6.33 -7.49
N PHE A 32 1.09 -5.35 -8.06
CA PHE A 32 2.39 -5.53 -8.69
C PHE A 32 3.51 -4.87 -7.89
N TRP A 33 4.68 -5.49 -7.88
CA TRP A 33 5.91 -4.87 -7.40
C TRP A 33 6.44 -3.87 -8.45
N GLY A 34 6.83 -2.66 -8.00
CA GLY A 34 7.15 -1.56 -8.92
C GLY A 34 8.45 -1.72 -9.71
N SER A 35 9.46 -2.43 -9.17
CA SER A 35 10.76 -2.55 -9.83
C SER A 35 10.64 -3.26 -11.19
N GLY A 36 11.08 -2.59 -12.26
CA GLY A 36 11.02 -3.10 -13.63
C GLY A 36 9.64 -3.08 -14.28
N LEU A 37 8.59 -2.63 -13.56
CA LEU A 37 7.20 -2.70 -14.01
C LEU A 37 6.94 -1.84 -15.26
N GLN A 38 7.70 -0.76 -15.46
CA GLN A 38 7.64 0.07 -16.66
C GLN A 38 7.84 -0.72 -17.97
N ASN A 39 8.55 -1.84 -17.92
CA ASN A 39 8.80 -2.69 -19.09
C ASN A 39 7.69 -3.73 -19.33
N ARG A 40 6.77 -3.89 -18.38
CA ARG A 40 5.69 -4.89 -18.41
C ARG A 40 4.31 -4.29 -18.69
N GLN A 41 4.20 -2.98 -18.88
CA GLN A 41 2.90 -2.31 -19.05
C GLN A 41 2.05 -2.94 -20.17
N ALA A 42 2.62 -3.16 -21.33
CA ALA A 42 1.90 -3.75 -22.47
C ALA A 42 1.40 -5.18 -22.18
N GLU A 43 2.20 -6.01 -21.51
CA GLU A 43 1.80 -7.33 -21.03
C GLU A 43 0.61 -7.24 -20.07
N ILE A 44 0.70 -6.39 -19.05
CA ILE A 44 -0.32 -6.23 -18.02
C ILE A 44 -1.64 -5.72 -18.62
N ILE A 45 -1.58 -4.67 -19.44
CA ILE A 45 -2.75 -4.10 -20.10
C ILE A 45 -3.46 -5.18 -20.94
N LYS A 46 -2.68 -5.91 -21.77
CA LYS A 46 -3.23 -6.98 -22.62
C LYS A 46 -3.89 -8.08 -21.81
N ALA A 47 -3.27 -8.50 -20.69
CA ALA A 47 -3.78 -9.57 -19.86
C ALA A 47 -5.04 -9.16 -19.06
N THR A 48 -5.12 -7.89 -18.62
CA THR A 48 -6.16 -7.45 -17.68
C THR A 48 -7.33 -6.71 -18.34
N GLN A 49 -7.21 -6.20 -19.59
CA GLN A 49 -8.24 -5.34 -20.22
C GLN A 49 -9.64 -5.99 -20.22
N ASN A 50 -9.74 -7.28 -20.57
CA ASN A 50 -11.01 -8.04 -20.63
C ASN A 50 -11.12 -9.08 -19.49
N HIS A 51 -10.18 -9.10 -18.54
CA HIS A 51 -10.20 -10.03 -17.43
C HIS A 51 -10.99 -9.44 -16.24
N GLN A 52 -11.62 -10.29 -15.40
CA GLN A 52 -12.34 -9.82 -14.21
C GLN A 52 -11.40 -9.35 -13.10
N VAL A 53 -10.21 -9.94 -12.97
CA VAL A 53 -9.16 -9.46 -12.05
C VAL A 53 -8.47 -8.26 -12.69
N LYS A 54 -8.39 -7.15 -11.94
CA LYS A 54 -7.80 -5.89 -12.40
C LYS A 54 -6.55 -5.52 -11.59
N PRO A 55 -5.64 -4.71 -12.15
CA PRO A 55 -4.58 -4.13 -11.35
C PRO A 55 -5.16 -3.36 -10.16
N SER A 56 -4.71 -3.66 -8.94
CA SER A 56 -5.15 -2.95 -7.73
C SER A 56 -4.25 -1.74 -7.45
N THR A 57 -2.99 -2.00 -7.18
CA THR A 57 -1.97 -1.00 -6.79
C THR A 57 -0.60 -1.46 -7.28
N ILE A 58 0.36 -0.55 -7.22
CA ILE A 58 1.78 -0.87 -7.31
C ILE A 58 2.35 -0.75 -5.89
N CYS A 59 3.04 -1.80 -5.43
CA CYS A 59 3.70 -1.82 -4.12
C CYS A 59 5.18 -1.46 -4.29
N ALA A 60 5.61 -0.31 -3.74
CA ALA A 60 7.00 0.13 -3.67
C ALA A 60 7.80 -0.03 -5.00
N GLY A 61 9.06 -0.50 -4.92
CA GLY A 61 9.90 -0.82 -6.09
C GLY A 61 10.64 0.35 -6.73
N TYR A 62 10.63 1.53 -6.10
CA TYR A 62 11.43 2.71 -6.47
C TYR A 62 12.78 2.71 -5.74
N GLY A 63 13.78 3.39 -6.31
CA GLY A 63 15.09 3.61 -5.70
C GLY A 63 15.14 4.82 -4.77
N GLY A 64 16.27 4.99 -4.08
CA GLY A 64 16.53 6.12 -3.21
C GLY A 64 15.69 6.15 -1.93
N CYS A 65 15.66 7.32 -1.29
CA CYS A 65 14.83 7.55 -0.10
C CYS A 65 14.29 8.99 -0.13
N LEU A 66 12.98 9.13 -0.06
CA LEU A 66 12.30 10.43 -0.23
C LEU A 66 12.70 11.47 0.82
N VAL A 67 13.00 11.04 2.03
CA VAL A 67 13.37 11.93 3.14
C VAL A 67 14.82 11.72 3.59
N ASP A 68 15.73 11.43 2.64
CA ASP A 68 17.16 11.34 2.93
C ASP A 68 17.81 12.72 3.09
N GLY A 69 18.84 12.83 3.91
CA GLY A 69 19.69 14.02 4.00
C GLY A 69 20.45 14.30 2.69
N ASN A 70 20.76 13.25 1.93
CA ASN A 70 21.43 13.35 0.64
C ASN A 70 20.43 13.69 -0.48
N LYS A 71 20.69 14.79 -1.19
CA LYS A 71 19.84 15.25 -2.29
C LYS A 71 19.71 14.22 -3.42
N SER A 72 20.78 13.51 -3.78
CA SER A 72 20.74 12.54 -4.87
C SER A 72 19.80 11.36 -4.58
N GLU A 73 19.68 10.92 -3.32
CA GLU A 73 18.76 9.89 -2.90
C GLU A 73 17.30 10.36 -3.03
N ARG A 74 17.04 11.62 -2.67
CA ARG A 74 15.70 12.22 -2.84
C ARG A 74 15.33 12.40 -4.31
N ASP A 75 16.27 12.89 -5.13
CA ASP A 75 16.05 13.09 -6.57
C ASP A 75 15.75 11.77 -7.27
N LEU A 76 16.47 10.69 -6.92
CA LEU A 76 16.22 9.34 -7.43
C LEU A 76 14.81 8.88 -7.02
N ALA A 77 14.46 8.98 -5.74
CA ALA A 77 13.14 8.58 -5.24
C ALA A 77 12.02 9.38 -5.91
N MET A 78 12.16 10.69 -6.04
CA MET A 78 11.18 11.56 -6.72
C MET A 78 10.97 11.16 -8.18
N SER A 79 12.07 10.90 -8.91
CA SER A 79 12.01 10.48 -10.31
C SER A 79 11.32 9.13 -10.49
N ASP A 80 11.72 8.15 -9.69
CA ASP A 80 11.17 6.78 -9.78
C ASP A 80 9.70 6.73 -9.36
N ILE A 81 9.33 7.44 -8.28
CA ILE A 81 7.94 7.52 -7.81
C ILE A 81 7.05 8.16 -8.88
N LYS A 82 7.46 9.26 -9.50
CA LYS A 82 6.71 9.89 -10.60
C LYS A 82 6.53 8.94 -11.79
N ASN A 83 7.59 8.21 -12.16
CA ASN A 83 7.50 7.21 -13.22
C ASN A 83 6.49 6.10 -12.85
N LEU A 84 6.55 5.54 -11.63
CA LEU A 84 5.64 4.48 -11.19
C LEU A 84 4.19 4.97 -11.04
N LEU A 85 3.94 6.22 -10.68
CA LEU A 85 2.59 6.82 -10.69
C LEU A 85 2.02 6.87 -12.11
N SER A 86 2.85 7.22 -13.10
CA SER A 86 2.46 7.19 -14.52
C SER A 86 2.19 5.75 -14.99
N VAL A 87 3.03 4.79 -14.57
CA VAL A 87 2.81 3.36 -14.85
C VAL A 87 1.49 2.88 -14.22
N ALA A 88 1.22 3.25 -12.96
CA ALA A 88 -0.02 2.89 -12.28
C ALA A 88 -1.26 3.36 -13.05
N ALA A 89 -1.27 4.61 -13.50
CA ALA A 89 -2.33 5.15 -14.34
C ALA A 89 -2.50 4.37 -15.64
N ASN A 90 -1.39 4.10 -16.34
CA ASN A 90 -1.41 3.41 -17.63
C ASN A 90 -1.96 1.97 -17.54
N ILE A 91 -1.66 1.24 -16.46
CA ILE A 91 -2.16 -0.12 -16.25
C ILE A 91 -3.54 -0.16 -15.57
N GLY A 92 -4.10 0.99 -15.19
CA GLY A 92 -5.39 1.09 -14.50
C GLY A 92 -5.38 0.75 -13.01
N ALA A 93 -4.21 0.81 -12.37
CA ALA A 93 -4.08 0.66 -10.91
C ALA A 93 -4.47 1.95 -10.18
N VAL A 94 -4.91 1.83 -8.91
CA VAL A 94 -5.31 2.97 -8.07
C VAL A 94 -4.16 3.96 -7.85
N GLY A 95 -2.95 3.44 -7.63
CA GLY A 95 -1.80 4.27 -7.35
C GLY A 95 -0.57 3.48 -6.91
N LEU A 96 0.38 4.20 -6.30
CA LEU A 96 1.64 3.66 -5.80
C LEU A 96 1.68 3.72 -4.28
N ILE A 97 1.96 2.60 -3.64
CA ILE A 97 2.26 2.51 -2.21
C ILE A 97 3.70 2.99 -1.99
N MET A 98 3.86 3.92 -1.07
CA MET A 98 5.14 4.56 -0.78
C MET A 98 5.42 4.62 0.72
N VAL A 99 6.58 4.11 1.10
CA VAL A 99 7.14 4.20 2.46
C VAL A 99 8.13 5.37 2.49
N PRO A 100 7.93 6.40 3.33
CA PRO A 100 8.83 7.57 3.35
C PRO A 100 10.28 7.24 3.69
N VAL A 101 10.49 6.35 4.67
CA VAL A 101 11.82 5.90 5.10
C VAL A 101 11.72 4.59 5.86
N PHE A 102 12.65 3.68 5.59
CA PHE A 102 12.89 2.50 6.40
C PHE A 102 13.96 2.78 7.46
N GLY A 103 13.85 2.13 8.62
CA GLY A 103 14.78 2.28 9.72
C GLY A 103 14.65 3.62 10.45
N GLY A 104 15.77 4.27 10.72
CA GLY A 104 15.83 5.56 11.43
C GLY A 104 15.68 6.77 10.52
N LEU A 105 15.47 7.95 11.13
CA LEU A 105 15.48 9.22 10.40
C LEU A 105 16.87 9.46 9.78
N ARG A 106 16.91 9.99 8.57
CA ARG A 106 18.14 10.23 7.81
C ARG A 106 18.55 11.71 7.73
N ILE A 107 17.78 12.58 8.38
CA ILE A 107 18.10 14.01 8.50
C ILE A 107 18.72 14.24 9.87
N ASN A 108 19.80 15.02 9.93
CA ASN A 108 20.48 15.36 11.16
C ASN A 108 19.59 16.23 12.06
N ASP A 109 19.71 16.02 13.37
CA ASP A 109 19.07 16.86 14.38
C ASP A 109 19.73 18.25 14.41
N LEU A 110 18.91 19.29 14.38
CA LEU A 110 19.35 20.69 14.46
C LEU A 110 18.76 21.39 15.71
N SER A 111 18.44 20.61 16.75
CA SER A 111 17.97 21.18 18.03
C SER A 111 18.99 22.17 18.60
N PRO A 112 18.55 23.30 19.20
CA PRO A 112 17.18 23.63 19.58
C PRO A 112 16.33 24.29 18.47
N TYR A 113 16.87 24.45 17.26
CA TYR A 113 16.12 25.07 16.15
C TYR A 113 14.97 24.16 15.69
N LYS A 114 15.26 22.94 15.22
CA LYS A 114 14.28 21.91 14.86
C LYS A 114 14.88 20.51 15.06
N SER A 115 14.10 19.62 15.59
CA SER A 115 14.49 18.22 15.69
C SER A 115 14.57 17.53 14.33
N ALA A 116 15.32 16.43 14.24
CA ALA A 116 15.39 15.58 13.05
C ALA A 116 13.99 15.18 12.57
N ARG A 117 13.06 14.87 13.49
CA ARG A 117 11.68 14.50 13.17
C ARG A 117 10.91 15.66 12.51
N GLN A 118 10.96 16.85 13.09
CA GLN A 118 10.29 18.03 12.52
C GLN A 118 10.80 18.34 11.11
N LEU A 119 12.11 18.29 10.89
CA LEU A 119 12.74 18.51 9.59
C LEU A 119 12.29 17.43 8.57
N THR A 120 12.24 16.18 8.99
CA THR A 120 11.82 15.07 8.14
C THR A 120 10.35 15.21 7.74
N GLU A 121 9.46 15.59 8.66
CA GLU A 121 8.05 15.82 8.39
C GLU A 121 7.82 16.99 7.42
N GLU A 122 8.52 18.12 7.62
CA GLU A 122 8.41 19.29 6.74
C GLU A 122 8.91 18.98 5.32
N LEU A 123 10.03 18.25 5.23
CA LEU A 123 10.56 17.80 3.95
C LEU A 123 9.58 16.86 3.25
N LEU A 124 9.05 15.86 3.97
CA LEU A 124 8.07 14.92 3.42
C LEU A 124 6.84 15.65 2.87
N VAL A 125 6.26 16.58 3.65
CA VAL A 125 5.11 17.38 3.22
C VAL A 125 5.43 18.17 1.95
N THR A 126 6.63 18.74 1.86
CA THR A 126 7.06 19.52 0.68
C THR A 126 7.14 18.63 -0.57
N LEU A 127 7.78 17.46 -0.45
CA LEU A 127 7.95 16.55 -1.59
C LEU A 127 6.64 15.87 -1.98
N LEU A 128 5.78 15.54 -1.01
CA LEU A 128 4.47 14.97 -1.29
C LEU A 128 3.51 15.94 -2.00
N LYS A 129 3.64 17.26 -1.83
CA LYS A 129 2.90 18.23 -2.63
C LYS A 129 3.24 18.10 -4.11
N GLU A 130 4.53 18.05 -4.44
CA GLU A 130 5.01 17.88 -5.82
C GLU A 130 4.58 16.52 -6.41
N LEU A 131 4.70 15.43 -5.63
CA LEU A 131 4.24 14.11 -6.06
C LEU A 131 2.73 14.06 -6.24
N GLY A 132 1.97 14.72 -5.37
CA GLY A 132 0.51 14.81 -5.47
C GLY A 132 0.05 15.58 -6.70
N ASP A 133 0.75 16.65 -7.07
CA ASP A 133 0.46 17.41 -8.29
C ASP A 133 0.72 16.53 -9.53
N HIS A 134 1.85 15.82 -9.59
CA HIS A 134 2.12 14.86 -10.66
C HIS A 134 1.09 13.71 -10.67
N ALA A 135 0.74 13.15 -9.51
CA ALA A 135 -0.28 12.10 -9.42
C ALA A 135 -1.64 12.57 -9.96
N LYS A 136 -2.00 13.83 -9.70
CA LYS A 136 -3.21 14.45 -10.27
C LYS A 136 -3.14 14.55 -11.79
N GLU A 137 -2.01 14.98 -12.35
CA GLU A 137 -1.81 15.11 -13.81
C GLU A 137 -1.97 13.77 -14.53
N VAL A 138 -1.49 12.68 -13.93
CA VAL A 138 -1.54 11.34 -14.54
C VAL A 138 -2.76 10.52 -14.09
N ALA A 139 -3.67 11.07 -13.28
CA ALA A 139 -4.83 10.38 -12.70
C ALA A 139 -4.44 9.15 -11.84
N SER A 140 -3.48 9.32 -10.94
CA SER A 140 -3.00 8.31 -9.99
C SER A 140 -3.05 8.84 -8.55
N ILE A 141 -2.70 8.02 -7.57
CA ILE A 141 -2.69 8.37 -6.14
C ILE A 141 -1.37 7.92 -5.50
N VAL A 142 -0.76 8.80 -4.70
CA VAL A 142 0.31 8.42 -3.77
C VAL A 142 -0.32 7.87 -2.51
N LEU A 143 0.00 6.63 -2.15
CA LEU A 143 -0.50 5.93 -0.97
C LEU A 143 0.62 5.85 0.06
N VAL A 144 0.59 6.74 1.06
CA VAL A 144 1.58 6.72 2.14
C VAL A 144 1.28 5.55 3.07
N GLU A 145 2.26 4.71 3.30
CA GLU A 145 2.15 3.53 4.17
C GLU A 145 2.79 3.77 5.54
N PRO A 146 2.01 3.70 6.63
CA PRO A 146 2.52 3.56 7.97
C PRO A 146 3.03 2.13 8.22
N LEU A 147 4.28 1.98 8.65
CA LEU A 147 4.88 0.70 8.98
C LEU A 147 5.05 0.52 10.49
N ASN A 148 5.20 -0.72 10.94
CA ASN A 148 5.49 -0.99 12.34
C ASN A 148 6.87 -0.46 12.79
N ARG A 149 7.07 -0.31 14.11
CA ARG A 149 8.27 0.25 14.76
C ARG A 149 9.57 -0.50 14.50
N TYR A 150 9.48 -1.74 14.02
CA TYR A 150 10.68 -2.54 13.70
C TYR A 150 11.20 -2.22 12.30
N GLU A 151 10.33 -1.71 11.42
CA GLU A 151 10.64 -1.39 10.03
C GLU A 151 10.87 0.11 9.80
N THR A 152 10.19 0.99 10.56
CA THR A 152 10.46 2.45 10.52
C THR A 152 10.32 3.09 11.89
N ARG A 153 11.04 4.20 12.13
CA ARG A 153 10.88 5.05 13.31
C ARG A 153 10.15 6.37 13.00
N PHE A 154 9.40 6.40 11.90
CA PHE A 154 8.85 7.67 11.42
C PHE A 154 7.32 7.70 11.46
N ILE A 155 6.62 7.08 10.52
CA ILE A 155 5.15 7.01 10.47
C ILE A 155 4.74 5.58 10.79
N ASN A 156 4.14 5.38 11.96
CA ASN A 156 3.80 4.04 12.45
C ASN A 156 2.29 3.81 12.57
N ARG A 157 1.49 4.86 12.70
CA ARG A 157 0.04 4.76 12.90
C ARG A 157 -0.73 5.51 11.82
N LEU A 158 -1.95 5.08 11.54
CA LEU A 158 -2.82 5.72 10.54
C LEU A 158 -3.02 7.21 10.84
N GLU A 159 -3.19 7.59 12.11
CA GLU A 159 -3.37 9.01 12.50
C GLU A 159 -2.21 9.89 12.06
N GLN A 160 -0.96 9.39 12.12
CA GLN A 160 0.23 10.13 11.69
C GLN A 160 0.25 10.30 10.16
N GLY A 161 -0.13 9.25 9.41
CA GLY A 161 -0.27 9.33 7.96
C GLY A 161 -1.36 10.32 7.53
N VAL A 162 -2.52 10.29 8.22
CA VAL A 162 -3.61 11.24 8.00
C VAL A 162 -3.17 12.68 8.28
N ASP A 163 -2.39 12.93 9.34
CA ASP A 163 -1.87 14.27 9.64
C ASP A 163 -0.95 14.78 8.51
N ILE A 164 -0.07 13.93 7.99
CA ILE A 164 0.74 14.28 6.81
C ILE A 164 -0.15 14.62 5.62
N CYS A 165 -1.15 13.80 5.29
CA CYS A 165 -2.08 14.07 4.18
C CYS A 165 -2.82 15.40 4.34
N LYS A 166 -3.28 15.72 5.55
CA LYS A 166 -3.92 17.02 5.87
C LYS A 166 -2.98 18.20 5.63
N ARG A 167 -1.72 18.08 6.05
CA ARG A 167 -0.69 19.12 5.86
C ARG A 167 -0.27 19.28 4.38
N VAL A 168 -0.27 18.18 3.62
CA VAL A 168 -0.06 18.20 2.16
C VAL A 168 -1.23 18.89 1.46
N ASN A 169 -2.46 18.65 1.91
CA ASN A 169 -3.70 19.22 1.35
C ASN A 169 -3.84 19.00 -0.16
N ASN A 170 -3.57 17.79 -0.62
CA ASN A 170 -3.74 17.36 -2.02
C ASN A 170 -4.53 16.05 -2.06
N PRO A 171 -5.67 15.96 -2.77
CA PRO A 171 -6.53 14.78 -2.78
C PRO A 171 -5.87 13.54 -3.44
N ASN A 172 -4.79 13.73 -4.17
CA ASN A 172 -4.02 12.64 -4.78
C ASN A 172 -2.90 12.11 -3.87
N VAL A 173 -2.84 12.57 -2.60
CA VAL A 173 -1.97 12.02 -1.55
C VAL A 173 -2.87 11.49 -0.44
N GLN A 174 -2.87 10.20 -0.26
CA GLN A 174 -3.74 9.45 0.65
C GLN A 174 -2.91 8.44 1.45
N ILE A 175 -3.53 7.65 2.29
CA ILE A 175 -2.87 6.57 3.03
C ILE A 175 -3.38 5.20 2.59
N MET A 176 -2.60 4.20 2.90
CA MET A 176 -3.06 2.82 2.98
C MET A 176 -3.04 2.32 4.43
N ALA A 177 -3.71 1.20 4.70
CA ALA A 177 -3.77 0.55 5.99
C ALA A 177 -3.29 -0.90 5.86
N ASP A 178 -2.22 -1.29 6.55
CA ASP A 178 -1.77 -2.68 6.61
C ASP A 178 -2.14 -3.29 7.97
N PHE A 179 -2.95 -4.33 7.96
CA PHE A 179 -3.44 -4.99 9.18
C PHE A 179 -2.33 -5.63 10.01
N PHE A 180 -1.24 -6.10 9.38
CA PHE A 180 -0.09 -6.61 10.13
C PHE A 180 0.63 -5.49 10.89
N HIS A 181 0.95 -4.38 10.20
CA HIS A 181 1.58 -3.24 10.86
C HIS A 181 0.70 -2.66 11.95
N MET A 182 -0.60 -2.54 11.67
CA MET A 182 -1.58 -2.08 12.65
C MET A 182 -1.73 -3.02 13.85
N SER A 183 -1.57 -4.34 13.69
CA SER A 183 -1.62 -5.30 14.80
C SER A 183 -0.51 -5.07 15.84
N ILE A 184 0.58 -4.40 15.46
CA ILE A 184 1.71 -4.04 16.31
C ILE A 184 1.56 -2.62 16.89
N GLU A 185 1.04 -1.68 16.11
CA GLU A 185 1.10 -0.24 16.43
C GLU A 185 -0.21 0.35 16.94
N GLU A 186 -1.36 -0.18 16.52
CA GLU A 186 -2.66 0.38 16.89
C GLU A 186 -3.24 -0.32 18.12
N ALA A 187 -3.73 0.45 19.07
CA ALA A 187 -4.42 -0.10 20.24
C ALA A 187 -5.73 -0.80 19.87
N ASN A 188 -6.38 -0.33 18.79
CA ASN A 188 -7.60 -0.90 18.24
C ASN A 188 -7.67 -0.60 16.74
N ILE A 189 -7.54 -1.64 15.93
CA ILE A 189 -7.51 -1.53 14.45
C ILE A 189 -8.80 -0.89 13.92
N ALA A 190 -9.97 -1.35 14.37
CA ALA A 190 -11.26 -0.87 13.89
C ALA A 190 -11.46 0.63 14.20
N GLU A 191 -11.12 1.06 15.41
CA GLU A 191 -11.22 2.48 15.78
C GLU A 191 -10.23 3.37 15.00
N SER A 192 -9.03 2.86 14.72
CA SER A 192 -8.05 3.59 13.90
C SER A 192 -8.50 3.73 12.45
N ILE A 193 -9.13 2.70 11.86
CA ILE A 193 -9.74 2.75 10.53
C ILE A 193 -10.86 3.79 10.51
N LYS A 194 -11.80 3.78 11.47
CA LYS A 194 -12.88 4.76 11.54
C LYS A 194 -12.38 6.20 11.62
N LYS A 195 -11.35 6.46 12.44
CA LYS A 195 -10.74 7.80 12.58
C LYS A 195 -10.01 8.24 11.30
N ALA A 196 -9.37 7.32 10.60
CA ALA A 196 -8.70 7.62 9.33
C ALA A 196 -9.70 7.90 8.21
N GLY A 197 -10.86 7.23 8.22
CA GLY A 197 -11.99 7.51 7.34
C GLY A 197 -11.61 7.43 5.86
N SER A 198 -12.09 8.40 5.08
CA SER A 198 -11.93 8.44 3.63
C SER A 198 -10.49 8.63 3.13
N TYR A 199 -9.52 8.86 4.03
CA TYR A 199 -8.10 8.87 3.66
C TYR A 199 -7.56 7.50 3.28
N ILE A 200 -8.17 6.40 3.73
CA ILE A 200 -7.75 5.04 3.34
C ILE A 200 -8.22 4.74 1.92
N LYS A 201 -7.27 4.47 1.01
CA LYS A 201 -7.55 4.14 -0.40
C LYS A 201 -7.04 2.76 -0.81
N HIS A 202 -6.31 2.08 0.05
CA HIS A 202 -5.85 0.72 -0.14
C HIS A 202 -5.66 0.04 1.21
N VAL A 203 -5.71 -1.29 1.22
CA VAL A 203 -5.48 -2.10 2.42
C VAL A 203 -4.54 -3.25 2.08
N HIS A 204 -3.59 -3.53 2.97
CA HIS A 204 -2.89 -4.81 2.97
C HIS A 204 -3.47 -5.75 4.02
N LEU A 205 -3.62 -7.00 3.65
CA LEU A 205 -4.14 -8.07 4.48
C LEU A 205 -3.04 -9.08 4.79
N ALA A 206 -2.62 -9.09 6.02
CA ALA A 206 -1.86 -10.17 6.63
C ALA A 206 -2.33 -10.33 8.08
N ASP A 207 -2.24 -11.55 8.61
CA ASP A 207 -2.52 -11.79 10.02
C ASP A 207 -1.35 -11.28 10.91
N SER A 208 -1.56 -11.21 12.20
CA SER A 208 -0.55 -10.80 13.20
C SER A 208 0.76 -11.61 13.16
N THR A 209 0.74 -12.76 12.52
CA THR A 209 1.91 -13.62 12.26
C THR A 209 2.63 -13.32 10.95
N ARG A 210 2.20 -12.29 10.19
CA ARG A 210 2.59 -12.00 8.80
C ARG A 210 2.29 -13.14 7.83
N LEU A 211 1.38 -14.07 8.19
CA LEU A 211 0.83 -15.09 7.32
C LEU A 211 -0.53 -14.67 6.78
N LEU A 212 -1.14 -15.52 5.95
CA LEU A 212 -2.49 -15.33 5.42
C LEU A 212 -3.52 -15.08 6.54
N PRO A 213 -4.56 -14.25 6.31
CA PRO A 213 -5.69 -14.09 7.23
C PRO A 213 -6.29 -15.42 7.67
N GLY A 214 -6.44 -15.60 8.99
CA GLY A 214 -6.87 -16.84 9.64
C GLY A 214 -5.74 -17.66 10.26
N TYR A 215 -4.48 -17.21 10.16
CA TYR A 215 -3.30 -17.87 10.73
C TYR A 215 -2.70 -17.15 11.95
N GLY A 216 -3.40 -16.17 12.50
CA GLY A 216 -3.02 -15.44 13.70
C GLY A 216 -4.22 -15.05 14.55
N HIS A 217 -4.16 -13.87 15.15
CA HIS A 217 -5.19 -13.40 16.08
C HIS A 217 -5.77 -12.02 15.71
N THR A 218 -5.54 -11.55 14.48
CA THR A 218 -6.10 -10.26 14.00
C THR A 218 -7.62 -10.35 13.92
N ASP A 219 -8.33 -9.39 14.52
CA ASP A 219 -9.80 -9.31 14.42
C ASP A 219 -10.23 -8.70 13.07
N PHE A 220 -10.19 -9.54 12.02
CA PHE A 220 -10.63 -9.13 10.69
C PHE A 220 -12.11 -8.75 10.65
N LYS A 221 -12.95 -9.41 11.46
CA LYS A 221 -14.38 -9.07 11.53
C LYS A 221 -14.61 -7.62 11.93
N ALA A 222 -13.98 -7.17 13.01
CA ALA A 222 -14.09 -5.79 13.48
C ALA A 222 -13.45 -4.81 12.48
N GLY A 223 -12.31 -5.17 11.90
CA GLY A 223 -11.62 -4.35 10.89
C GLY A 223 -12.45 -4.16 9.61
N PHE A 224 -13.04 -5.22 9.08
CA PHE A 224 -13.89 -5.16 7.88
C PHE A 224 -15.21 -4.41 8.15
N ALA A 225 -15.80 -4.58 9.33
CA ALA A 225 -16.95 -3.79 9.74
C ALA A 225 -16.62 -2.28 9.77
N ALA A 226 -15.44 -1.90 10.27
CA ALA A 226 -14.98 -0.52 10.26
C ALA A 226 -14.72 0.01 8.85
N LEU A 227 -14.15 -0.79 7.94
CA LEU A 227 -13.99 -0.43 6.52
C LEU A 227 -15.34 -0.22 5.84
N ASN A 228 -16.34 -1.06 6.11
CA ASN A 228 -17.71 -0.88 5.62
C ASN A 228 -18.33 0.42 6.16
N GLU A 229 -18.17 0.71 7.44
CA GLU A 229 -18.71 1.92 8.10
C GLU A 229 -18.19 3.21 7.47
N ILE A 230 -16.90 3.24 7.04
CA ILE A 230 -16.31 4.39 6.35
C ILE A 230 -16.59 4.42 4.84
N GLY A 231 -17.34 3.46 4.30
CA GLY A 231 -17.66 3.38 2.87
C GLY A 231 -16.46 3.00 2.00
N PHE A 232 -15.56 2.15 2.47
CA PHE A 232 -14.40 1.70 1.70
C PHE A 232 -14.80 0.74 0.58
N GLU A 233 -14.57 1.12 -0.68
CA GLU A 233 -14.94 0.33 -1.87
C GLU A 233 -13.74 -0.13 -2.71
N HIS A 234 -12.52 0.10 -2.23
CA HIS A 234 -11.29 -0.19 -2.94
C HIS A 234 -10.79 -1.63 -2.70
N TYR A 235 -9.53 -1.89 -3.11
CA TYR A 235 -8.90 -3.20 -2.99
C TYR A 235 -8.24 -3.41 -1.64
N MET A 236 -8.24 -4.68 -1.21
CA MET A 236 -7.54 -5.19 -0.05
C MET A 236 -6.63 -6.33 -0.53
N ALA A 237 -5.33 -6.10 -0.62
CA ALA A 237 -4.37 -7.03 -1.20
C ALA A 237 -3.68 -7.87 -0.11
N LEU A 238 -3.52 -9.16 -0.38
CA LEU A 238 -2.66 -10.02 0.42
C LEU A 238 -1.20 -9.60 0.24
N GLU A 239 -0.53 -9.24 1.34
CA GLU A 239 0.92 -9.04 1.45
C GLU A 239 1.46 -9.81 2.65
N CYS A 240 1.72 -11.10 2.47
CA CYS A 240 1.99 -12.01 3.58
C CYS A 240 2.73 -13.28 3.14
N GLY A 241 3.16 -14.08 4.10
CA GLY A 241 3.62 -15.44 3.85
C GLY A 241 2.45 -16.40 3.59
N VAL A 242 2.68 -17.37 2.73
CA VAL A 242 1.73 -18.48 2.47
C VAL A 242 2.26 -19.74 3.15
N PRO A 243 1.53 -20.32 4.13
CA PRO A 243 2.05 -21.41 4.98
C PRO A 243 2.05 -22.79 4.30
N GLY A 244 1.60 -22.90 3.06
CA GLY A 244 1.50 -24.13 2.29
C GLY A 244 1.40 -23.90 0.79
N PRO A 245 0.92 -24.88 -0.01
CA PRO A 245 0.68 -24.68 -1.44
C PRO A 245 -0.33 -23.58 -1.68
N ALA A 246 0.02 -22.58 -2.48
CA ALA A 246 -0.81 -21.41 -2.74
C ALA A 246 -2.19 -21.78 -3.34
N GLU A 247 -2.23 -22.85 -4.15
CA GLU A 247 -3.46 -23.38 -4.76
C GLU A 247 -4.49 -23.87 -3.72
N ILE A 248 -4.02 -24.20 -2.51
CA ILE A 248 -4.86 -24.65 -1.38
C ILE A 248 -5.13 -23.47 -0.43
N GLU A 249 -4.10 -22.73 -0.10
CA GLU A 249 -4.16 -21.75 0.99
C GLU A 249 -4.82 -20.42 0.56
N LEU A 250 -4.63 -19.97 -0.68
CA LEU A 250 -5.28 -18.73 -1.14
C LEU A 250 -6.82 -18.83 -1.17
N PRO A 251 -7.43 -19.89 -1.77
CA PRO A 251 -8.88 -20.01 -1.75
C PRO A 251 -9.44 -20.21 -0.33
N LYS A 252 -8.70 -20.89 0.56
CA LYS A 252 -9.08 -21.05 1.96
C LYS A 252 -9.11 -19.70 2.70
N SER A 253 -8.08 -18.86 2.51
CA SER A 253 -8.03 -17.51 3.09
C SER A 253 -9.09 -16.59 2.49
N ALA A 254 -9.34 -16.64 1.18
CA ALA A 254 -10.42 -15.90 0.56
C ALA A 254 -11.79 -16.27 1.15
N ASN A 255 -12.07 -17.57 1.34
CA ASN A 255 -13.32 -18.03 1.96
C ASN A 255 -13.44 -17.60 3.44
N TYR A 256 -12.32 -17.57 4.17
CA TYR A 256 -12.29 -17.06 5.53
C TYR A 256 -12.68 -15.56 5.58
N MET A 257 -12.18 -14.75 4.66
CA MET A 257 -12.45 -13.31 4.63
C MET A 257 -13.84 -12.97 4.10
N LYS A 258 -14.35 -13.72 3.11
CA LYS A 258 -15.65 -13.45 2.46
C LYS A 258 -16.85 -13.45 3.39
N GLN A 259 -16.77 -14.08 4.55
CA GLN A 259 -17.86 -14.08 5.53
C GLN A 259 -18.15 -12.71 6.15
N TRP A 260 -17.27 -11.71 5.93
CA TRP A 260 -17.39 -10.36 6.48
C TRP A 260 -17.35 -9.24 5.41
N LEU A 261 -17.27 -9.58 4.12
CA LEU A 261 -17.30 -8.62 3.00
C LEU A 261 -18.70 -8.05 2.73
#